data_a78a57db09c882222219208542f85c7f
#
_entry.id   a78a57db09c882222219208542f85c7f
#
_cell.length_a   1.000
_cell.length_b   1.000
_cell.length_c   1.000
_cell.angle_alpha   90.00
_cell.angle_beta   90.00
_cell.angle_gamma   90.00
#
_symmetry.space_group_name_H-M   'P 1'
#
loop_
_entity.id
_entity.type
_entity.pdbx_description
1 polymer ?
#
loop_
_entity_poly.entity_id
_entity_poly.type
_entity_poly.pdbx_seq_one_letter_code
_entity_poly.pdbx_strand_id
1 'polypeptide(L)'
;FMTCCVREAADTRLYGQCLSCKSLPAPPSGKRVIAVGGCIAQRDGEGLLTNLDNVDVVFGTHSIAHVGDLIAQAFDDGNHYVRCEEHEENPATTMPWHRATSYHAWVPIMTGCNNFCSYCIVPYVRGREKSRPFDEIVDEVTALSRMGVREVTLLGQNVNSYGRDLFGSPRFAELL
;
A
#
# COMPACT_ATOMS: atom_id res chain seq x y z
N PHE A 1 -6.51 -6.31 6.25
CA PHE A 1 -6.86 -4.89 6.35
C PHE A 1 -5.76 -4.03 5.76
N MET A 2 -6.07 -3.19 4.77
CA MET A 2 -5.18 -2.13 4.28
C MET A 2 -5.53 -0.81 4.96
N THR A 3 -4.53 -0.11 5.50
CA THR A 3 -4.72 1.00 6.43
C THR A 3 -4.16 2.32 5.90
N CYS A 4 -4.71 3.42 6.43
CA CYS A 4 -4.25 4.78 6.17
C CYS A 4 -4.16 5.55 7.48
N CYS A 5 -3.06 6.25 7.73
CA CYS A 5 -2.81 7.01 8.96
C CYS A 5 -3.02 8.54 8.82
N VAL A 6 -3.72 8.98 7.77
CA VAL A 6 -3.97 10.42 7.52
C VAL A 6 -4.96 11.02 8.51
N ARG A 7 -5.83 10.19 9.11
CA ARG A 7 -6.87 10.64 10.05
C ARG A 7 -6.91 9.71 11.26
N GLU A 8 -7.00 10.27 12.45
CA GLU A 8 -7.16 9.53 13.71
C GLU A 8 -8.36 8.56 13.69
N ALA A 9 -9.44 8.96 13.03
CA ALA A 9 -10.60 8.09 12.83
C ALA A 9 -10.27 6.78 12.07
N ALA A 10 -9.19 6.74 11.28
CA ALA A 10 -8.75 5.52 10.61
C ALA A 10 -8.12 4.54 11.59
N ASP A 11 -7.36 5.05 12.58
CA ASP A 11 -6.79 4.24 13.65
C ASP A 11 -7.90 3.59 14.47
N THR A 12 -8.86 4.39 14.95
CA THR A 12 -10.02 3.90 15.71
C THR A 12 -10.81 2.84 14.92
N ARG A 13 -10.99 3.06 13.62
CA ARG A 13 -11.69 2.11 12.74
C ARG A 13 -10.92 0.79 12.60
N LEU A 14 -9.60 0.83 12.44
CA LEU A 14 -8.77 -0.37 12.36
C LEU A 14 -8.92 -1.22 13.62
N TYR A 15 -8.74 -0.61 14.80
CA TYR A 15 -8.86 -1.30 16.07
C TYR A 15 -10.27 -1.93 16.24
N GLY A 16 -11.32 -1.16 15.96
CA GLY A 16 -12.69 -1.67 16.01
C GLY A 16 -12.95 -2.85 15.07
N GLN A 17 -12.42 -2.79 13.84
CA GLN A 17 -12.56 -3.87 12.86
C GLN A 17 -11.77 -5.12 13.27
N CYS A 18 -10.53 -4.97 13.71
CA CYS A 18 -9.73 -6.12 14.19
C CYS A 18 -10.41 -6.79 15.38
N LEU A 19 -10.86 -6.03 16.37
CA LEU A 19 -11.57 -6.58 17.53
C LEU A 19 -12.88 -7.28 17.13
N SER A 20 -13.63 -6.75 16.18
CA SER A 20 -14.87 -7.39 15.70
C SER A 20 -14.64 -8.76 15.06
N CYS A 21 -13.44 -9.02 14.53
CA CYS A 21 -13.08 -10.32 13.98
C CYS A 21 -13.05 -11.45 15.03
N LYS A 22 -12.89 -11.10 16.32
CA LYS A 22 -12.96 -12.08 17.40
C LYS A 22 -14.34 -12.72 17.56
N SER A 23 -15.40 -11.98 17.23
CA SER A 23 -16.79 -12.45 17.32
C SER A 23 -17.26 -13.21 16.08
N LEU A 24 -16.47 -13.26 15.01
CA LEU A 24 -16.85 -13.98 13.79
C LEU A 24 -16.78 -15.50 14.03
N PRO A 25 -17.72 -16.29 13.48
CA PRO A 25 -17.68 -17.75 13.59
C PRO A 25 -16.37 -18.29 13.00
N ALA A 26 -15.90 -19.42 13.56
CA ALA A 26 -14.71 -20.09 13.05
C ALA A 26 -14.91 -20.46 11.57
N PRO A 27 -13.91 -20.24 10.71
CA PRO A 27 -14.00 -20.63 9.31
C PRO A 27 -13.94 -22.17 9.19
N PRO A 28 -14.38 -22.75 8.06
CA PRO A 28 -14.33 -24.21 7.85
C PRO A 28 -12.93 -24.81 8.00
N SER A 29 -11.87 -24.04 7.71
CA SER A 29 -10.47 -24.44 7.92
C SER A 29 -10.04 -24.50 9.39
N GLY A 30 -10.86 -24.01 10.32
CA GLY A 30 -10.53 -23.88 11.73
C GLY A 30 -9.52 -22.75 12.06
N LYS A 31 -8.82 -22.22 11.06
CA LYS A 31 -7.83 -21.15 11.23
C LYS A 31 -8.25 -19.87 10.50
N ARG A 32 -7.99 -18.73 11.14
CA ARG A 32 -8.14 -17.39 10.55
C ARG A 32 -6.83 -16.65 10.76
N VAL A 33 -6.30 -16.06 9.72
CA VAL A 33 -5.15 -15.14 9.77
C VAL A 33 -5.64 -13.73 9.54
N ILE A 34 -5.28 -12.82 10.43
CA ILE A 34 -5.58 -11.40 10.32
C ILE A 34 -4.30 -10.66 9.98
N ALA A 35 -4.25 -10.13 8.76
CA ALA A 35 -3.14 -9.34 8.27
C ALA A 35 -3.50 -7.85 8.24
N VAL A 36 -2.64 -7.01 8.79
CA VAL A 36 -2.76 -5.55 8.80
C VAL A 36 -1.61 -4.93 8.05
N GLY A 37 -1.91 -4.14 7.02
CA GLY A 37 -0.90 -3.51 6.18
C GLY A 37 -1.15 -2.03 5.91
N GLY A 38 -0.15 -1.37 5.33
CA GLY A 38 -0.23 0.03 4.93
C GLY A 38 0.37 1.02 5.93
N CYS A 39 -0.09 2.27 5.88
CA CYS A 39 0.58 3.37 6.60
C CYS A 39 0.54 3.23 8.13
N ILE A 40 -0.55 2.69 8.72
CA ILE A 40 -0.61 2.44 10.17
C ILE A 40 0.38 1.32 10.54
N ALA A 41 0.39 0.24 9.75
CA ALA A 41 1.33 -0.85 9.96
C ALA A 41 2.79 -0.38 9.85
N GLN A 42 3.11 0.46 8.88
CA GLN A 42 4.45 1.04 8.72
C GLN A 42 4.85 1.94 9.90
N ARG A 43 3.89 2.70 10.46
CA ARG A 43 4.13 3.59 11.60
C ARG A 43 4.33 2.82 12.92
N ASP A 44 3.47 1.85 13.17
CA ASP A 44 3.35 1.21 14.48
C ASP A 44 4.08 -0.14 14.59
N GLY A 45 4.32 -0.82 13.46
CA GLY A 45 5.11 -2.05 13.39
C GLY A 45 4.67 -3.11 14.40
N GLU A 46 5.61 -3.60 15.20
CA GLU A 46 5.38 -4.60 16.26
C GLU A 46 4.38 -4.14 17.33
N GLY A 47 4.22 -2.81 17.50
CA GLY A 47 3.25 -2.26 18.45
C GLY A 47 1.81 -2.67 18.15
N LEU A 48 1.49 -2.97 16.89
CA LEU A 48 0.16 -3.49 16.53
C LEU A 48 -0.10 -4.89 17.08
N LEU A 49 0.91 -5.77 17.11
CA LEU A 49 0.79 -7.12 17.71
C LEU A 49 0.59 -7.02 19.22
N THR A 50 1.23 -6.06 19.87
CA THR A 50 1.08 -5.82 21.31
C THR A 50 -0.32 -5.32 21.66
N ASN A 51 -0.88 -4.46 20.83
CA ASN A 51 -2.18 -3.80 21.07
C ASN A 51 -3.38 -4.63 20.56
N LEU A 52 -3.15 -5.54 19.60
CA LEU A 52 -4.16 -6.36 18.94
C LEU A 52 -3.71 -7.83 18.93
N ASP A 53 -4.05 -8.55 19.98
CA ASP A 53 -3.69 -9.97 20.21
C ASP A 53 -4.25 -10.95 19.15
N ASN A 54 -5.11 -10.49 18.26
CA ASN A 54 -5.69 -11.27 17.17
C ASN A 54 -5.16 -10.89 15.78
N VAL A 55 -4.10 -10.08 15.72
CA VAL A 55 -3.39 -9.79 14.47
C VAL A 55 -2.19 -10.73 14.36
N ASP A 56 -2.09 -11.41 13.23
CA ASP A 56 -1.04 -12.41 12.98
C ASP A 56 0.08 -11.85 12.10
N VAL A 57 -0.26 -10.98 11.13
CA VAL A 57 0.70 -10.41 10.18
C VAL A 57 0.60 -8.90 10.14
N VAL A 58 1.73 -8.23 10.27
CA VAL A 58 1.87 -6.77 10.10
C VAL A 58 2.86 -6.49 8.97
N PHE A 59 2.44 -5.74 7.95
CA PHE A 59 3.32 -5.41 6.82
C PHE A 59 3.23 -3.93 6.44
N GLY A 60 4.39 -3.34 6.23
CA GLY A 60 4.51 -1.94 5.86
C GLY A 60 4.11 -1.64 4.43
N THR A 61 4.17 -0.36 4.07
CA THR A 61 3.82 0.15 2.74
C THR A 61 4.73 -0.38 1.63
N HIS A 62 5.96 -0.76 1.97
CA HIS A 62 6.95 -1.27 1.03
C HIS A 62 6.98 -2.81 0.93
N SER A 63 6.32 -3.50 1.85
CA SER A 63 6.37 -4.97 1.95
C SER A 63 5.13 -5.68 1.38
N ILE A 64 4.31 -4.97 0.58
CA ILE A 64 3.05 -5.51 0.04
C ILE A 64 3.26 -6.71 -0.89
N ALA A 65 4.38 -6.78 -1.60
CA ALA A 65 4.71 -7.89 -2.48
C ALA A 65 4.87 -9.23 -1.73
N HIS A 66 5.22 -9.17 -0.45
CA HIS A 66 5.47 -10.34 0.41
C HIS A 66 4.26 -10.77 1.23
N VAL A 67 3.13 -10.07 1.11
CA VAL A 67 1.96 -10.34 1.97
C VAL A 67 1.42 -11.76 1.81
N GLY A 68 1.47 -12.32 0.60
CA GLY A 68 1.03 -13.69 0.34
C GLY A 68 1.85 -14.71 1.12
N ASP A 69 3.17 -14.58 1.06
CA ASP A 69 4.10 -15.49 1.76
C ASP A 69 3.97 -15.36 3.28
N LEU A 70 3.86 -14.13 3.80
CA LEU A 70 3.68 -13.89 5.23
C LEU A 70 2.38 -14.50 5.77
N ILE A 71 1.29 -14.37 5.02
CA ILE A 71 0.00 -14.97 5.38
C ILE A 71 0.08 -16.50 5.34
N ALA A 72 0.73 -17.07 4.32
CA ALA A 72 0.90 -18.51 4.22
C ALA A 72 1.72 -19.06 5.40
N GLN A 73 2.84 -18.43 5.74
CA GLN A 73 3.66 -18.82 6.88
C GLN A 73 2.87 -18.75 8.20
N ALA A 74 2.19 -17.63 8.47
CA ALA A 74 1.37 -17.49 9.67
C ALA A 74 0.22 -18.52 9.73
N PHE A 75 -0.34 -18.88 8.59
CA PHE A 75 -1.37 -19.92 8.50
C PHE A 75 -0.82 -21.31 8.83
N ASP A 76 0.40 -21.63 8.35
CA ASP A 76 0.99 -22.95 8.52
C ASP A 76 1.50 -23.19 9.95
N ASP A 77 2.27 -22.25 10.50
CA ASP A 77 2.96 -22.41 11.77
C ASP A 77 2.28 -21.74 12.98
N GLY A 78 1.35 -20.78 12.71
CA GLY A 78 0.63 -20.04 13.76
C GLY A 78 1.48 -18.98 14.46
N ASN A 79 2.62 -18.59 13.88
CA ASN A 79 3.47 -17.53 14.41
C ASN A 79 3.01 -16.15 13.90
N HIS A 80 3.45 -15.09 14.62
CA HIS A 80 3.23 -13.71 14.21
C HIS A 80 4.41 -13.21 13.37
N TYR A 81 4.10 -12.43 12.34
CA TYR A 81 5.10 -11.88 11.41
C TYR A 81 4.98 -10.37 11.29
N VAL A 82 6.09 -9.67 11.37
CA VAL A 82 6.18 -8.23 11.12
C VAL A 82 7.22 -7.96 10.05
N ARG A 83 6.82 -7.22 9.01
CA ARG A 83 7.72 -6.76 7.96
C ARG A 83 7.41 -5.32 7.58
N CYS A 84 8.15 -4.36 8.15
CA CYS A 84 7.98 -2.92 7.98
C CYS A 84 9.29 -2.27 7.54
N GLU A 85 9.86 -2.76 6.43
CA GLU A 85 11.12 -2.25 5.88
C GLU A 85 10.95 -0.85 5.28
N GLU A 86 11.98 -0.02 5.39
CA GLU A 86 11.93 1.37 4.90
C GLU A 86 12.23 1.50 3.40
N HIS A 87 12.91 0.51 2.80
CA HIS A 87 13.43 0.58 1.44
C HIS A 87 13.30 -0.76 0.72
N GLU A 88 12.16 -1.02 0.11
CA GLU A 88 12.06 -2.06 -0.91
C GLU A 88 11.79 -1.45 -2.31
N GLU A 89 12.15 -2.21 -3.34
CA GLU A 89 11.81 -1.87 -4.72
C GLU A 89 10.30 -1.72 -4.88
N ASN A 90 9.88 -0.79 -5.72
CA ASN A 90 8.48 -0.43 -5.89
C ASN A 90 7.64 -1.64 -6.39
N PRO A 91 6.87 -2.32 -5.54
CA PRO A 91 6.12 -3.51 -5.93
C PRO A 91 4.92 -3.19 -6.83
N ALA A 92 4.62 -1.90 -7.03
CA ALA A 92 3.45 -1.47 -7.78
C ALA A 92 3.43 -1.91 -9.24
N THR A 93 4.61 -2.25 -9.82
CA THR A 93 4.74 -2.63 -11.23
C THR A 93 4.51 -4.11 -11.52
N THR A 94 4.59 -4.97 -10.51
CA THR A 94 4.59 -6.44 -10.73
C THR A 94 3.34 -7.15 -10.23
N MET A 95 2.48 -6.49 -9.46
CA MET A 95 1.29 -7.13 -8.90
C MET A 95 0.12 -7.14 -9.89
N PRO A 96 -0.60 -8.28 -10.02
CA PRO A 96 -1.81 -8.32 -10.82
C PRO A 96 -2.90 -7.45 -10.20
N TRP A 97 -3.49 -6.54 -10.98
CA TRP A 97 -4.53 -5.64 -10.53
C TRP A 97 -5.92 -6.19 -10.87
N HIS A 98 -6.77 -6.30 -9.87
CA HIS A 98 -8.20 -6.50 -10.08
C HIS A 98 -8.92 -5.16 -10.04
N ARG A 99 -9.60 -4.78 -11.11
CA ARG A 99 -10.32 -3.51 -11.22
C ARG A 99 -11.78 -3.68 -10.83
N ALA A 100 -12.28 -2.74 -10.04
CA ALA A 100 -13.69 -2.69 -9.68
C ALA A 100 -14.59 -2.23 -10.85
N THR A 101 -14.02 -1.52 -11.85
CA THR A 101 -14.74 -1.00 -13.02
C THR A 101 -13.98 -1.31 -14.30
N SER A 102 -14.70 -1.47 -15.42
CA SER A 102 -14.10 -1.74 -16.72
C SER A 102 -13.65 -0.48 -17.46
N TYR A 103 -14.21 0.68 -17.13
CA TYR A 103 -13.98 1.93 -17.85
C TYR A 103 -12.97 2.88 -17.21
N HIS A 104 -12.65 2.68 -15.91
CA HIS A 104 -11.76 3.55 -15.14
C HIS A 104 -10.61 2.77 -14.52
N ALA A 105 -9.42 3.37 -14.49
CA ALA A 105 -8.24 2.82 -13.86
C ALA A 105 -7.49 3.84 -13.00
N TRP A 106 -6.95 3.37 -11.88
CA TRP A 106 -6.03 4.09 -11.02
C TRP A 106 -4.60 3.67 -11.39
N VAL A 107 -3.76 4.62 -11.78
CA VAL A 107 -2.36 4.35 -12.16
C VAL A 107 -1.42 5.09 -11.22
N PRO A 108 -0.76 4.40 -10.28
CA PRO A 108 0.28 5.00 -9.47
C PRO A 108 1.47 5.40 -10.35
N ILE A 109 1.88 6.67 -10.31
CA ILE A 109 3.02 7.18 -11.06
C ILE A 109 4.24 7.42 -10.18
N MET A 110 4.02 7.56 -8.87
CA MET A 110 5.08 7.78 -7.88
C MET A 110 4.61 7.42 -6.48
N THR A 111 5.56 7.19 -5.58
CA THR A 111 5.34 7.01 -4.15
C THR A 111 6.22 7.96 -3.34
N GLY A 112 5.85 8.18 -2.06
CA GLY A 112 6.62 9.03 -1.15
C GLY A 112 6.47 10.53 -1.41
N CYS A 113 7.09 11.35 -0.56
CA CYS A 113 7.04 12.81 -0.69
C CYS A 113 8.24 13.45 0.00
N ASN A 114 8.84 14.45 -0.65
CA ASN A 114 9.99 15.18 -0.14
C ASN A 114 9.65 16.54 0.48
N ASN A 115 8.35 16.89 0.62
CA ASN A 115 7.96 18.21 1.12
C ASN A 115 8.15 18.38 2.64
N PHE A 116 8.11 17.29 3.42
CA PHE A 116 8.28 17.32 4.88
C PHE A 116 7.45 18.40 5.59
N CYS A 117 6.20 18.60 5.16
CA CYS A 117 5.29 19.54 5.82
C CYS A 117 5.14 19.16 7.31
N SER A 118 5.10 20.16 8.20
CA SER A 118 5.16 19.99 9.65
C SER A 118 4.07 19.07 10.25
N TYR A 119 2.96 18.94 9.57
CA TYR A 119 1.81 18.10 9.99
C TYR A 119 1.76 16.75 9.27
N CYS A 120 2.67 16.47 8.34
CA CYS A 120 2.51 15.36 7.40
C CYS A 120 3.41 14.17 7.75
N ILE A 121 2.79 13.01 7.95
CA ILE A 121 3.50 11.76 8.24
C ILE A 121 4.01 11.04 6.98
N VAL A 122 3.56 11.43 5.79
CA VAL A 122 3.84 10.70 4.54
C VAL A 122 5.32 10.41 4.31
N PRO A 123 6.27 11.36 4.47
CA PRO A 123 7.68 11.07 4.27
C PRO A 123 8.25 9.96 5.19
N TYR A 124 7.62 9.76 6.34
CA TYR A 124 8.05 8.78 7.34
C TYR A 124 7.45 7.38 7.13
N VAL A 125 6.27 7.30 6.50
CA VAL A 125 5.57 6.03 6.29
C VAL A 125 5.58 5.55 4.84
N ARG A 126 5.92 6.43 3.88
CA ARG A 126 6.02 6.10 2.45
C ARG A 126 7.39 6.44 1.86
N GLY A 127 8.29 7.00 2.67
CA GLY A 127 9.64 7.34 2.28
C GLY A 127 9.75 8.57 1.37
N ARG A 128 10.93 8.72 0.79
CA ARG A 128 11.25 9.76 -0.19
C ARG A 128 10.49 9.56 -1.49
N GLU A 129 10.35 10.63 -2.27
CA GLU A 129 9.78 10.57 -3.62
C GLU A 129 10.55 9.55 -4.47
N LYS A 130 9.79 8.63 -5.06
CA LYS A 130 10.26 7.64 -6.01
C LYS A 130 9.27 7.56 -7.16
N SER A 131 9.66 8.07 -8.31
CA SER A 131 8.86 8.06 -9.54
C SER A 131 9.00 6.70 -10.24
N ARG A 132 7.93 6.25 -10.86
CA ARG A 132 7.98 5.13 -11.80
C ARG A 132 8.61 5.59 -13.11
N PRO A 133 9.32 4.71 -13.84
CA PRO A 133 9.82 4.99 -15.17
C PRO A 133 8.71 5.49 -16.10
N PHE A 134 9.03 6.50 -16.91
CA PHE A 134 8.07 7.14 -17.82
C PHE A 134 7.45 6.14 -18.78
N ASP A 135 8.29 5.34 -19.43
CA ASP A 135 7.85 4.36 -20.43
C ASP A 135 6.93 3.30 -19.83
N GLU A 136 7.19 2.84 -18.60
CA GLU A 136 6.32 1.87 -17.91
C GLU A 136 4.91 2.40 -17.69
N ILE A 137 4.77 3.69 -17.36
CA ILE A 137 3.47 4.33 -17.17
C ILE A 137 2.74 4.44 -18.49
N VAL A 138 3.43 4.86 -19.55
CA VAL A 138 2.86 4.98 -20.91
C VAL A 138 2.42 3.61 -21.43
N ASP A 139 3.23 2.59 -21.23
CA ASP A 139 2.91 1.21 -21.64
C ASP A 139 1.67 0.68 -20.88
N GLU A 140 1.62 0.90 -19.57
CA GLU A 140 0.45 0.52 -18.75
C GLU A 140 -0.82 1.23 -19.23
N VAL A 141 -0.78 2.55 -19.41
CA VAL A 141 -1.94 3.33 -19.88
C VAL A 141 -2.36 2.89 -21.29
N THR A 142 -1.41 2.60 -22.16
CA THR A 142 -1.67 2.08 -23.50
C THR A 142 -2.37 0.72 -23.44
N ALA A 143 -1.89 -0.19 -22.60
CA ALA A 143 -2.52 -1.50 -22.39
C ALA A 143 -3.94 -1.35 -21.84
N LEU A 144 -4.15 -0.44 -20.88
CA LEU A 144 -5.45 -0.11 -20.31
C LEU A 144 -6.43 0.38 -21.38
N SER A 145 -5.98 1.29 -22.24
CA SER A 145 -6.79 1.82 -23.36
C SER A 145 -7.24 0.70 -24.32
N ARG A 146 -6.34 -0.23 -24.67
CA ARG A 146 -6.66 -1.40 -25.49
C ARG A 146 -7.68 -2.33 -24.84
N MET A 147 -7.73 -2.37 -23.51
CA MET A 147 -8.73 -3.12 -22.73
C MET A 147 -10.05 -2.39 -22.56
N GLY A 148 -10.23 -1.22 -23.18
CA GLY A 148 -11.46 -0.43 -23.15
C GLY A 148 -11.57 0.56 -22.00
N VAL A 149 -10.51 0.77 -21.21
CA VAL A 149 -10.47 1.84 -20.20
C VAL A 149 -10.53 3.20 -20.90
N ARG A 150 -11.38 4.08 -20.39
CA ARG A 150 -11.62 5.42 -20.97
C ARG A 150 -11.20 6.55 -20.06
N GLU A 151 -11.02 6.26 -18.80
CA GLU A 151 -10.62 7.23 -17.78
C GLU A 151 -9.46 6.65 -16.96
N VAL A 152 -8.38 7.42 -16.84
CA VAL A 152 -7.23 7.07 -16.01
C VAL A 152 -6.99 8.19 -15.00
N THR A 153 -6.92 7.82 -13.73
CA THR A 153 -6.48 8.74 -12.68
C THR A 153 -5.05 8.41 -12.27
N LEU A 154 -4.14 9.37 -12.49
CA LEU A 154 -2.75 9.25 -12.09
C LEU A 154 -2.61 9.53 -10.58
N LEU A 155 -1.96 8.62 -9.85
CA LEU A 155 -1.84 8.68 -8.39
C LEU A 155 -0.41 8.96 -7.96
N GLY A 156 -0.28 9.84 -6.95
CA GLY A 156 0.96 10.11 -6.22
C GLY A 156 0.67 10.98 -5.01
N GLN A 157 1.63 11.10 -4.09
CA GLN A 157 1.50 11.98 -2.93
C GLN A 157 1.75 13.44 -3.28
N ASN A 158 2.55 13.68 -4.33
CA ASN A 158 2.79 15.00 -4.93
C ASN A 158 3.07 14.84 -6.43
N VAL A 159 2.02 14.64 -7.22
CA VAL A 159 2.14 14.37 -8.67
C VAL A 159 2.88 15.46 -9.45
N ASN A 160 2.85 16.71 -8.95
CA ASN A 160 3.55 17.82 -9.60
C ASN A 160 5.09 17.70 -9.53
N SER A 161 5.63 16.86 -8.64
CA SER A 161 7.08 16.59 -8.56
C SER A 161 7.50 15.34 -9.35
N TYR A 162 6.56 14.64 -10.00
CA TYR A 162 6.87 13.44 -10.77
C TYR A 162 8.08 13.65 -11.70
N GLY A 163 8.98 12.68 -11.68
CA GLY A 163 10.19 12.66 -12.51
C GLY A 163 11.36 13.47 -11.97
N ARG A 164 11.19 14.24 -10.89
CA ARG A 164 12.30 15.04 -10.33
C ARG A 164 13.47 14.16 -9.88
N ASP A 165 13.20 13.01 -9.31
CA ASP A 165 14.21 12.03 -8.87
C ASP A 165 14.89 11.31 -10.04
N LEU A 166 14.20 11.15 -11.18
CA LEU A 166 14.71 10.49 -12.38
C LEU A 166 15.47 11.43 -13.31
N PHE A 167 15.00 12.69 -13.46
CA PHE A 167 15.45 13.63 -14.49
C PHE A 167 16.03 14.94 -13.92
N GLY A 168 16.05 15.11 -12.59
CA GLY A 168 16.49 16.34 -11.93
C GLY A 168 15.46 17.48 -11.97
N SER A 169 14.36 17.33 -12.73
CA SER A 169 13.27 18.31 -12.85
C SER A 169 11.91 17.60 -12.95
N PRO A 170 10.81 18.27 -12.53
CA PRO A 170 9.48 17.72 -12.69
C PRO A 170 9.11 17.51 -14.17
N ARG A 171 8.48 16.37 -14.47
CA ARG A 171 8.07 15.95 -15.83
C ARG A 171 6.60 15.56 -15.91
N PHE A 172 5.78 15.95 -14.94
CA PHE A 172 4.36 15.57 -14.92
C PHE A 172 3.59 16.07 -16.15
N ALA A 173 3.89 17.31 -16.60
CA ALA A 173 3.24 17.87 -17.79
C ALA A 173 3.59 17.12 -19.09
N GLU A 174 4.75 16.45 -19.14
CA GLU A 174 5.15 15.66 -20.31
C GLU A 174 4.50 14.26 -20.29
N LEU A 175 4.07 13.80 -19.12
CA LEU A 175 3.37 12.53 -18.96
C LEU A 175 1.90 12.60 -19.40
N LEU A 176 1.29 13.81 -19.39
CA LEU A 176 -0.10 14.06 -19.81
C LEU A 176 -0.23 14.20 -21.32
#